data_e4f57a231ac4492f603ced5f7bff9108
#
_entry.id   e4f57a231ac4492f603ced5f7bff9108
#
_cell.length_a   1.000
_cell.length_b   1.000
_cell.length_c   1.000
_cell.angle_alpha   90.00
_cell.angle_beta   90.00
_cell.angle_gamma   90.00
#
_symmetry.space_group_name_H-M   'P 1'
#
loop_
_entity.id
_entity.type
_entity.pdbx_description
1 polymer ?
#
loop_
_entity_poly.entity_id
_entity_poly.type
_entity_poly.pdbx_seq_one_letter_code
_entity_poly.pdbx_strand_id
1 'polypeptide(L)'
;MRRVWAATSAAAALIAVLVAFDGTVAAPVLLAMSIAIAVGGQRDPVGRCAAIGFALIGAMFYLDHAAPAMLVEATPLDGPTVASVVIGSVMLIGAAAANGWTWSRAVSDTEVVRLVWVAVSAVIGYAATALTVTVGVALGGAEVGFLAGHMAATLSWIVAAALAFGYAARRPGASRSVLIGGGLVLVAAATGKLFLFDLGTLDGMYRVVLFIVGGLVLLGMGAGYARFLAQQSDGRSDAQPGTDHEAHST
;
A
#
# COMPACT_ATOMS: atom_id res chain seq x y z
N MET A 1 29.08 8.50 -22.11
CA MET A 1 29.32 7.07 -22.34
C MET A 1 28.75 6.16 -21.22
N ARG A 2 29.03 6.40 -19.94
CA ARG A 2 28.52 5.54 -18.83
C ARG A 2 27.00 5.32 -18.84
N ARG A 3 26.20 6.37 -19.10
CA ARG A 3 24.73 6.29 -19.16
C ARG A 3 24.20 5.44 -20.33
N VAL A 4 24.87 5.48 -21.48
CA VAL A 4 24.52 4.67 -22.64
C VAL A 4 24.73 3.19 -22.33
N TRP A 5 25.89 2.85 -21.77
CA TRP A 5 26.18 1.46 -21.34
C TRP A 5 25.19 0.95 -20.29
N ALA A 6 24.82 1.78 -19.31
CA ALA A 6 23.81 1.41 -18.31
C ALA A 6 22.44 1.15 -18.93
N ALA A 7 21.99 2.01 -19.85
CA ALA A 7 20.72 1.82 -20.55
C ALA A 7 20.72 0.56 -21.44
N THR A 8 21.81 0.33 -22.17
CA THR A 8 21.95 -0.87 -23.02
C THR A 8 21.96 -2.15 -22.18
N SER A 9 22.67 -2.14 -21.04
CA SER A 9 22.69 -3.28 -20.14
C SER A 9 21.32 -3.56 -19.52
N ALA A 10 20.57 -2.52 -19.15
CA ALA A 10 19.19 -2.68 -18.64
C ALA A 10 18.27 -3.27 -19.72
N ALA A 11 18.35 -2.77 -20.95
CA ALA A 11 17.57 -3.31 -22.07
C ALA A 11 17.95 -4.76 -22.41
N ALA A 12 19.24 -5.08 -22.43
CA ALA A 12 19.71 -6.46 -22.65
C ALA A 12 19.23 -7.41 -21.53
N ALA A 13 19.29 -6.97 -20.28
CA ALA A 13 18.80 -7.75 -19.14
C ALA A 13 17.28 -7.97 -19.24
N LEU A 14 16.51 -6.96 -19.65
CA LEU A 14 15.07 -7.10 -19.87
C LEU A 14 14.77 -8.14 -20.95
N ILE A 15 15.43 -8.03 -22.11
CA ILE A 15 15.25 -8.99 -23.20
C ILE A 15 15.63 -10.40 -22.74
N ALA A 16 16.74 -10.55 -22.02
CA ALA A 16 17.19 -11.85 -21.50
C ALA A 16 16.15 -12.49 -20.57
N VAL A 17 15.51 -11.68 -19.69
CA VAL A 17 14.45 -12.19 -18.80
C VAL A 17 13.22 -12.60 -19.61
N LEU A 18 12.80 -11.77 -20.59
CA LEU A 18 11.63 -12.07 -21.41
C LEU A 18 11.83 -13.30 -22.33
N VAL A 19 13.07 -13.62 -22.69
CA VAL A 19 13.41 -14.83 -23.47
C VAL A 19 13.59 -16.06 -22.58
N ALA A 20 14.13 -15.88 -21.38
CA ALA A 20 14.45 -16.99 -20.47
C ALA A 20 13.26 -17.45 -19.62
N PHE A 21 12.31 -16.56 -19.34
CA PHE A 21 11.17 -16.81 -18.46
C PHE A 21 9.88 -16.46 -19.18
N ASP A 22 8.95 -17.37 -19.19
CA ASP A 22 7.61 -17.21 -19.74
C ASP A 22 6.54 -17.53 -18.68
N GLY A 23 5.27 -17.23 -19.01
CA GLY A 23 4.13 -17.56 -18.18
C GLY A 23 4.23 -17.00 -16.75
N THR A 24 4.05 -17.88 -15.78
CA THR A 24 3.87 -17.55 -14.36
C THR A 24 5.12 -17.03 -13.65
N VAL A 25 6.31 -17.20 -14.23
CA VAL A 25 7.59 -16.86 -13.58
C VAL A 25 8.08 -15.46 -13.99
N ALA A 26 7.72 -14.99 -15.18
CA ALA A 26 8.22 -13.71 -15.70
C ALA A 26 7.87 -12.51 -14.80
N ALA A 27 6.64 -12.44 -14.29
CA ALA A 27 6.20 -11.33 -13.44
C ALA A 27 7.02 -11.21 -12.14
N PRO A 28 7.15 -12.25 -11.30
CA PRO A 28 7.97 -12.19 -10.09
C PRO A 28 9.44 -11.81 -10.35
N VAL A 29 10.04 -12.34 -11.42
CA VAL A 29 11.45 -12.07 -11.77
C VAL A 29 11.64 -10.61 -12.18
N LEU A 30 10.79 -10.07 -13.05
CA LEU A 30 10.85 -8.67 -13.47
C LEU A 30 10.65 -7.71 -12.29
N LEU A 31 9.71 -8.01 -11.41
CA LEU A 31 9.46 -7.20 -10.21
C LEU A 31 10.62 -7.28 -9.20
N ALA A 32 11.23 -8.45 -9.01
CA ALA A 32 12.43 -8.61 -8.19
C ALA A 32 13.62 -7.82 -8.77
N MET A 33 13.81 -7.83 -10.09
CA MET A 33 14.81 -7.01 -10.75
C MET A 33 14.54 -5.51 -10.59
N SER A 34 13.27 -5.09 -10.69
CA SER A 34 12.88 -3.71 -10.38
C SER A 34 13.33 -3.28 -8.99
N ILE A 35 13.09 -4.11 -7.96
CA ILE A 35 13.54 -3.83 -6.58
C ILE A 35 15.06 -3.70 -6.52
N ALA A 36 15.78 -4.66 -7.08
CA ALA A 36 17.24 -4.67 -7.06
C ALA A 36 17.83 -3.42 -7.74
N ILE A 37 17.29 -3.04 -8.91
CA ILE A 37 17.73 -1.85 -9.65
C ILE A 37 17.33 -0.57 -8.92
N ALA A 38 16.13 -0.49 -8.33
CA ALA A 38 15.70 0.68 -7.57
C ALA A 38 16.62 0.94 -6.37
N VAL A 39 16.97 -0.09 -5.62
CA VAL A 39 17.85 0.02 -4.45
C VAL A 39 19.30 0.26 -4.86
N GLY A 40 19.83 -0.50 -5.81
CA GLY A 40 21.22 -0.40 -6.27
C GLY A 40 21.50 0.86 -7.09
N GLY A 41 20.53 1.27 -7.92
CA GLY A 41 20.65 2.43 -8.84
C GLY A 41 20.05 3.72 -8.32
N GLN A 42 19.69 3.82 -7.05
CA GLN A 42 18.95 4.97 -6.45
C GLN A 42 19.57 6.34 -6.70
N ARG A 43 20.89 6.41 -6.89
CA ARG A 43 21.65 7.65 -7.12
C ARG A 43 21.76 8.02 -8.61
N ASP A 44 21.49 7.09 -9.53
CA ASP A 44 21.57 7.30 -10.96
C ASP A 44 20.16 7.44 -11.58
N PRO A 45 19.89 8.55 -12.31
CA PRO A 45 18.60 8.72 -12.98
C PRO A 45 18.28 7.60 -13.99
N VAL A 46 19.29 7.02 -14.67
CA VAL A 46 19.09 5.91 -15.59
C VAL A 46 18.66 4.65 -14.82
N GLY A 47 19.27 4.38 -13.66
CA GLY A 47 18.88 3.25 -12.80
C GLY A 47 17.43 3.39 -12.31
N ARG A 48 17.02 4.59 -11.89
CA ARG A 48 15.62 4.83 -11.46
C ARG A 48 14.61 4.64 -12.60
N CYS A 49 14.90 5.16 -13.80
CA CYS A 49 14.04 4.95 -14.96
C CYS A 49 13.98 3.47 -15.36
N ALA A 50 15.10 2.76 -15.33
CA ALA A 50 15.14 1.32 -15.60
C ALA A 50 14.31 0.54 -14.57
N ALA A 51 14.42 0.86 -13.27
CA ALA A 51 13.64 0.22 -12.22
C ALA A 51 12.12 0.36 -12.47
N ILE A 52 11.64 1.56 -12.85
CA ILE A 52 10.24 1.76 -13.25
C ILE A 52 9.90 0.94 -14.48
N GLY A 53 10.76 0.90 -15.50
CA GLY A 53 10.52 0.10 -16.70
C GLY A 53 10.30 -1.38 -16.37
N PHE A 54 11.17 -1.95 -15.53
CA PHE A 54 11.02 -3.33 -15.04
C PHE A 54 9.75 -3.51 -14.20
N ALA A 55 9.39 -2.52 -13.34
CA ALA A 55 8.17 -2.56 -12.55
C ALA A 55 6.92 -2.57 -13.43
N LEU A 56 6.86 -1.70 -14.44
CA LEU A 56 5.70 -1.59 -15.34
C LEU A 56 5.51 -2.86 -16.16
N ILE A 57 6.59 -3.38 -16.76
CA ILE A 57 6.50 -4.60 -17.55
C ILE A 57 6.16 -5.79 -16.63
N GLY A 58 6.79 -5.90 -15.47
CA GLY A 58 6.46 -6.93 -14.49
C GLY A 58 5.02 -6.85 -13.99
N ALA A 59 4.49 -5.63 -13.80
CA ALA A 59 3.08 -5.42 -13.45
C ALA A 59 2.13 -5.82 -14.59
N MET A 60 2.48 -5.60 -15.85
CA MET A 60 1.67 -6.08 -17.00
C MET A 60 1.57 -7.61 -16.99
N PHE A 61 2.70 -8.31 -16.86
CA PHE A 61 2.69 -9.79 -16.75
C PHE A 61 1.97 -10.28 -15.49
N TYR A 62 2.04 -9.52 -14.40
CA TYR A 62 1.29 -9.83 -13.19
C TYR A 62 -0.22 -9.73 -13.42
N LEU A 63 -0.69 -8.70 -14.14
CA LEU A 63 -2.10 -8.48 -14.44
C LEU A 63 -2.70 -9.55 -15.37
N ASP A 64 -1.89 -10.26 -16.16
CA ASP A 64 -2.36 -11.41 -16.94
C ASP A 64 -2.85 -12.56 -16.03
N HIS A 65 -2.24 -12.71 -14.84
CA HIS A 65 -2.57 -13.77 -13.88
C HIS A 65 -3.45 -13.27 -12.72
N ALA A 66 -3.37 -11.99 -12.41
CA ALA A 66 -4.13 -11.31 -11.36
C ALA A 66 -4.96 -10.17 -11.96
N ALA A 67 -5.76 -10.49 -12.99
CA ALA A 67 -6.65 -9.51 -13.62
C ALA A 67 -7.69 -8.96 -12.62
N PRO A 68 -8.13 -7.69 -12.75
CA PRO A 68 -9.18 -7.13 -11.89
C PRO A 68 -10.46 -7.96 -11.86
N ALA A 69 -10.77 -8.69 -12.93
CA ALA A 69 -11.92 -9.58 -13.00
C ALA A 69 -11.88 -10.69 -11.93
N MET A 70 -10.68 -11.22 -11.58
CA MET A 70 -10.50 -12.20 -10.50
C MET A 70 -10.88 -11.67 -9.11
N LEU A 71 -10.93 -10.35 -8.94
CA LEU A 71 -11.38 -9.73 -7.69
C LEU A 71 -12.90 -9.52 -7.64
N VAL A 72 -13.61 -9.81 -8.73
CA VAL A 72 -15.07 -9.66 -8.82
C VAL A 72 -15.74 -11.00 -8.96
N GLU A 73 -15.09 -11.96 -9.61
CA GLU A 73 -15.62 -13.28 -9.88
C GLU A 73 -14.80 -14.36 -9.16
N ALA A 74 -15.50 -15.20 -8.40
CA ALA A 74 -14.86 -16.32 -7.71
C ALA A 74 -14.52 -17.44 -8.71
N THR A 75 -13.26 -17.49 -9.14
CA THR A 75 -12.75 -18.52 -10.05
C THR A 75 -11.81 -19.48 -9.33
N PRO A 76 -11.93 -20.79 -9.54
CA PRO A 76 -10.94 -21.74 -9.04
C PRO A 76 -9.58 -21.50 -9.74
N LEU A 77 -8.52 -21.53 -8.96
CA LEU A 77 -7.14 -21.30 -9.44
C LEU A 77 -6.32 -22.58 -9.32
N ASP A 78 -5.50 -22.85 -10.33
CA ASP A 78 -4.51 -23.91 -10.27
C ASP A 78 -3.28 -23.53 -9.44
N GLY A 79 -2.54 -24.51 -8.92
CA GLY A 79 -1.40 -24.27 -8.03
C GLY A 79 -0.31 -23.34 -8.57
N PRO A 80 0.12 -23.49 -9.82
CA PRO A 80 1.10 -22.58 -10.44
C PRO A 80 0.62 -21.11 -10.49
N THR A 81 -0.66 -20.88 -10.84
CA THR A 81 -1.25 -19.54 -10.87
C THR A 81 -1.34 -18.95 -9.46
N VAL A 82 -1.77 -19.72 -8.46
CA VAL A 82 -1.76 -19.28 -7.05
C VAL A 82 -0.37 -18.84 -6.63
N ALA A 83 0.66 -19.67 -6.90
CA ALA A 83 2.04 -19.33 -6.53
C ALA A 83 2.52 -18.07 -7.24
N SER A 84 2.25 -17.92 -8.54
CA SER A 84 2.60 -16.74 -9.31
C SER A 84 1.95 -15.48 -8.76
N VAL A 85 0.64 -15.51 -8.47
CA VAL A 85 -0.08 -14.35 -7.95
C VAL A 85 0.40 -13.99 -6.54
N VAL A 86 0.63 -14.97 -5.66
CA VAL A 86 1.13 -14.73 -4.30
C VAL A 86 2.52 -14.10 -4.32
N ILE A 87 3.46 -14.73 -5.03
CA ILE A 87 4.84 -14.22 -5.11
C ILE A 87 4.85 -12.89 -5.86
N GLY A 88 4.12 -12.80 -6.98
CA GLY A 88 3.99 -11.57 -7.77
C GLY A 88 3.43 -10.41 -6.96
N SER A 89 2.41 -10.64 -6.13
CA SER A 89 1.84 -9.61 -5.25
C SER A 89 2.86 -9.09 -4.25
N VAL A 90 3.61 -9.98 -3.58
CA VAL A 90 4.67 -9.59 -2.64
C VAL A 90 5.77 -8.79 -3.36
N MET A 91 6.19 -9.24 -4.53
CA MET A 91 7.19 -8.54 -5.34
C MET A 91 6.67 -7.20 -5.86
N LEU A 92 5.40 -7.10 -6.26
CA LEU A 92 4.79 -5.85 -6.71
C LEU A 92 4.68 -4.82 -5.59
N ILE A 93 4.31 -5.24 -4.38
CA ILE A 93 4.32 -4.39 -3.19
C ILE A 93 5.74 -3.87 -2.93
N GLY A 94 6.74 -4.76 -2.94
CA GLY A 94 8.14 -4.39 -2.77
C GLY A 94 8.65 -3.44 -3.85
N ALA A 95 8.33 -3.70 -5.12
CA ALA A 95 8.72 -2.87 -6.25
C ALA A 95 8.08 -1.48 -6.20
N ALA A 96 6.78 -1.40 -5.90
CA ALA A 96 6.07 -0.13 -5.73
C ALA A 96 6.67 0.69 -4.58
N ALA A 97 6.92 0.08 -3.42
CA ALA A 97 7.52 0.74 -2.27
C ALA A 97 8.96 1.22 -2.55
N ALA A 98 9.80 0.38 -3.16
CA ALA A 98 11.18 0.71 -3.50
C ALA A 98 11.24 1.87 -4.52
N ASN A 99 10.44 1.81 -5.59
CA ASN A 99 10.37 2.89 -6.58
C ASN A 99 9.82 4.18 -5.96
N GLY A 100 8.73 4.12 -5.20
CA GLY A 100 8.18 5.29 -4.50
C GLY A 100 9.21 5.95 -3.58
N TRP A 101 9.95 5.14 -2.81
CA TRP A 101 10.99 5.63 -1.92
C TRP A 101 12.16 6.30 -2.65
N THR A 102 12.64 5.71 -3.74
CA THR A 102 13.75 6.28 -4.51
C THR A 102 13.36 7.55 -5.25
N TRP A 103 12.14 7.62 -5.78
CA TRP A 103 11.62 8.80 -6.47
C TRP A 103 11.28 9.94 -5.51
N SER A 104 10.68 9.64 -4.34
CA SER A 104 10.37 10.67 -3.34
C SER A 104 11.62 11.38 -2.80
N ARG A 105 12.79 10.73 -2.86
CA ARG A 105 14.08 11.33 -2.49
C ARG A 105 14.75 12.15 -3.61
N ALA A 106 14.30 11.95 -4.84
CA ALA A 106 14.89 12.56 -6.00
C ALA A 106 14.15 13.80 -6.47
N VAL A 107 12.90 13.95 -6.06
CA VAL A 107 12.01 15.05 -6.45
C VAL A 107 11.84 15.98 -5.26
N SER A 108 12.03 17.28 -5.50
CA SER A 108 11.88 18.32 -4.45
C SER A 108 10.46 18.86 -4.36
N ASP A 109 9.64 18.65 -5.41
CA ASP A 109 8.26 19.12 -5.46
C ASP A 109 7.36 18.25 -4.60
N THR A 110 6.77 18.83 -3.57
CA THR A 110 5.90 18.14 -2.60
C THR A 110 4.63 17.58 -3.25
N GLU A 111 4.07 18.25 -4.25
CA GLU A 111 2.87 17.79 -4.94
C GLU A 111 3.18 16.53 -5.77
N VAL A 112 4.30 16.53 -6.48
CA VAL A 112 4.74 15.35 -7.23
C VAL A 112 5.03 14.19 -6.29
N VAL A 113 5.68 14.41 -5.16
CA VAL A 113 5.93 13.38 -4.13
C VAL A 113 4.61 12.83 -3.60
N ARG A 114 3.61 13.68 -3.36
CA ARG A 114 2.28 13.25 -2.92
C ARG A 114 1.61 12.35 -3.96
N LEU A 115 1.65 12.74 -5.24
CA LEU A 115 1.09 11.94 -6.33
C LEU A 115 1.78 10.59 -6.47
N VAL A 116 3.11 10.53 -6.34
CA VAL A 116 3.87 9.29 -6.33
C VAL A 116 3.37 8.36 -5.22
N TRP A 117 3.21 8.87 -4.00
CA TRP A 117 2.74 8.04 -2.89
C TRP A 117 1.26 7.61 -3.03
N VAL A 118 0.42 8.42 -3.64
CA VAL A 118 -0.97 8.03 -3.97
C VAL A 118 -0.96 6.87 -4.97
N ALA A 119 -0.17 6.96 -6.05
CA ALA A 119 -0.05 5.89 -7.04
C ALA A 119 0.54 4.60 -6.42
N VAL A 120 1.60 4.72 -5.62
CA VAL A 120 2.21 3.60 -4.88
C VAL A 120 1.18 2.93 -3.96
N SER A 121 0.40 3.72 -3.21
CA SER A 121 -0.62 3.20 -2.30
C SER A 121 -1.73 2.45 -3.04
N ALA A 122 -2.14 2.93 -4.22
CA ALA A 122 -3.13 2.26 -5.06
C ALA A 122 -2.62 0.89 -5.55
N VAL A 123 -1.36 0.83 -6.02
CA VAL A 123 -0.73 -0.42 -6.45
C VAL A 123 -0.58 -1.41 -5.28
N ILE A 124 -0.13 -0.94 -4.11
CA ILE A 124 0.00 -1.77 -2.91
C ILE A 124 -1.36 -2.29 -2.47
N GLY A 125 -2.40 -1.43 -2.47
CA GLY A 125 -3.77 -1.81 -2.11
C GLY A 125 -4.32 -2.88 -3.04
N TYR A 126 -4.13 -2.74 -4.35
CA TYR A 126 -4.51 -3.75 -5.34
C TYR A 126 -3.78 -5.07 -5.10
N ALA A 127 -2.46 -5.05 -5.00
CA ALA A 127 -1.65 -6.26 -4.81
C ALA A 127 -1.95 -6.96 -3.47
N ALA A 128 -2.18 -6.22 -2.40
CA ALA A 128 -2.58 -6.78 -1.11
C ALA A 128 -3.97 -7.43 -1.18
N THR A 129 -4.91 -6.82 -1.91
CA THR A 129 -6.24 -7.42 -2.13
C THR A 129 -6.13 -8.70 -2.97
N ALA A 130 -5.40 -8.67 -4.08
CA ALA A 130 -5.19 -9.85 -4.92
C ALA A 130 -4.50 -10.98 -4.12
N LEU A 131 -3.50 -10.66 -3.30
CA LEU A 131 -2.82 -11.61 -2.43
C LEU A 131 -3.81 -12.29 -1.46
N THR A 132 -4.60 -11.51 -0.72
CA THR A 132 -5.51 -12.05 0.30
C THR A 132 -6.65 -12.85 -0.32
N VAL A 133 -7.20 -12.40 -1.45
CA VAL A 133 -8.24 -13.13 -2.18
C VAL A 133 -7.71 -14.44 -2.74
N THR A 134 -6.54 -14.42 -3.39
CA THR A 134 -5.92 -15.64 -3.93
C THR A 134 -5.60 -16.66 -2.83
N VAL A 135 -5.03 -16.22 -1.71
CA VAL A 135 -4.77 -17.09 -0.55
C VAL A 135 -6.09 -17.62 0.02
N GLY A 136 -7.09 -16.76 0.13
CA GLY A 136 -8.44 -17.17 0.58
C GLY A 136 -9.00 -18.28 -0.29
N VAL A 137 -9.04 -18.09 -1.62
CA VAL A 137 -9.53 -19.08 -2.59
C VAL A 137 -8.71 -20.38 -2.53
N ALA A 138 -7.39 -20.28 -2.40
CA ALA A 138 -6.53 -21.47 -2.31
C ALA A 138 -6.78 -22.31 -1.04
N LEU A 139 -7.14 -21.68 0.07
CA LEU A 139 -7.36 -22.35 1.36
C LEU A 139 -8.81 -22.77 1.58
N GLY A 140 -9.78 -21.98 1.11
CA GLY A 140 -11.22 -22.16 1.42
C GLY A 140 -12.09 -22.43 0.20
N GLY A 141 -11.51 -22.56 -1.00
CA GLY A 141 -12.24 -22.75 -2.25
C GLY A 141 -12.83 -21.47 -2.83
N ALA A 142 -13.43 -21.60 -4.02
CA ALA A 142 -13.90 -20.46 -4.80
C ALA A 142 -15.02 -19.65 -4.13
N GLU A 143 -15.88 -20.25 -3.33
CA GLU A 143 -16.99 -19.53 -2.68
C GLU A 143 -16.57 -18.94 -1.32
N VAL A 144 -16.36 -19.80 -0.33
CA VAL A 144 -16.05 -19.42 1.05
C VAL A 144 -14.70 -18.70 1.14
N GLY A 145 -13.70 -19.22 0.43
CA GLY A 145 -12.36 -18.64 0.41
C GLY A 145 -12.32 -17.27 -0.25
N PHE A 146 -13.08 -17.04 -1.30
CA PHE A 146 -13.22 -15.74 -1.95
C PHE A 146 -13.77 -14.68 -0.99
N LEU A 147 -14.89 -14.97 -0.31
CA LEU A 147 -15.48 -14.07 0.68
C LEU A 147 -14.53 -13.79 1.86
N ALA A 148 -13.90 -14.84 2.40
CA ALA A 148 -12.91 -14.71 3.47
C ALA A 148 -11.69 -13.86 3.04
N GLY A 149 -11.22 -14.03 1.80
CA GLY A 149 -10.11 -13.25 1.22
C GLY A 149 -10.44 -11.76 1.11
N HIS A 150 -11.66 -11.43 0.65
CA HIS A 150 -12.14 -10.04 0.58
C HIS A 150 -12.29 -9.41 1.96
N MET A 151 -12.82 -10.14 2.93
CA MET A 151 -12.90 -9.71 4.32
C MET A 151 -11.50 -9.42 4.88
N ALA A 152 -10.54 -10.33 4.65
CA ALA A 152 -9.16 -10.17 5.09
C ALA A 152 -8.50 -8.95 4.43
N ALA A 153 -8.77 -8.69 3.14
CA ALA A 153 -8.31 -7.50 2.44
C ALA A 153 -8.80 -6.21 3.12
N THR A 154 -10.08 -6.10 3.37
CA THR A 154 -10.69 -4.92 4.01
C THR A 154 -10.12 -4.70 5.41
N LEU A 155 -10.01 -5.76 6.20
CA LEU A 155 -9.40 -5.69 7.54
C LEU A 155 -7.93 -5.28 7.48
N SER A 156 -7.16 -5.79 6.50
CA SER A 156 -5.75 -5.41 6.34
C SER A 156 -5.58 -3.91 6.04
N TRP A 157 -6.46 -3.32 5.25
CA TRP A 157 -6.45 -1.88 4.96
C TRP A 157 -6.79 -1.05 6.20
N ILE A 158 -7.78 -1.49 7.00
CA ILE A 158 -8.15 -0.83 8.26
C ILE A 158 -6.99 -0.91 9.26
N VAL A 159 -6.35 -2.07 9.39
CA VAL A 159 -5.17 -2.25 10.26
C VAL A 159 -4.00 -1.37 9.79
N ALA A 160 -3.73 -1.31 8.48
CA ALA A 160 -2.69 -0.43 7.92
C ALA A 160 -2.96 1.05 8.25
N ALA A 161 -4.22 1.50 8.15
CA ALA A 161 -4.63 2.84 8.56
C ALA A 161 -4.40 3.08 10.06
N ALA A 162 -4.79 2.13 10.91
CA ALA A 162 -4.57 2.21 12.36
C ALA A 162 -3.08 2.32 12.71
N LEU A 163 -2.23 1.53 12.04
CA LEU A 163 -0.78 1.59 12.21
C LEU A 163 -0.22 2.94 11.74
N ALA A 164 -0.71 3.48 10.61
CA ALA A 164 -0.30 4.80 10.13
C ALA A 164 -0.63 5.90 11.14
N PHE A 165 -1.83 5.89 11.72
CA PHE A 165 -2.21 6.84 12.79
C PHE A 165 -1.39 6.64 14.07
N GLY A 166 -1.20 5.40 14.50
CA GLY A 166 -0.39 5.08 15.69
C GLY A 166 1.08 5.53 15.51
N TYR A 167 1.62 5.39 14.31
CA TYR A 167 2.96 5.85 14.00
C TYR A 167 3.04 7.39 13.89
N ALA A 168 2.02 8.03 13.30
CA ALA A 168 1.89 9.48 13.23
C ALA A 168 1.84 10.13 14.63
N ALA A 169 1.17 9.47 15.59
CA ALA A 169 1.10 9.95 16.96
C ALA A 169 2.47 10.02 17.66
N ARG A 170 3.43 9.20 17.22
CA ARG A 170 4.79 9.12 17.79
C ARG A 170 5.81 9.98 17.07
N ARG A 171 5.46 10.62 15.95
CA ARG A 171 6.39 11.42 15.13
C ARG A 171 6.01 12.90 15.14
N PRO A 172 6.91 13.83 15.49
CA PRO A 172 6.70 15.27 15.33
C PRO A 172 6.95 15.74 13.90
N GLY A 173 6.37 16.88 13.52
CA GLY A 173 6.69 17.60 12.29
C GLY A 173 5.93 17.18 11.03
N ALA A 174 6.45 17.54 9.87
CA ALA A 174 5.81 17.38 8.56
C ALA A 174 5.48 15.91 8.22
N SER A 175 6.29 14.94 8.66
CA SER A 175 6.04 13.52 8.47
C SER A 175 4.73 13.04 9.10
N ARG A 176 4.26 13.71 10.16
CA ARG A 176 2.98 13.43 10.82
C ARG A 176 1.80 13.70 9.90
N SER A 177 1.80 14.84 9.20
CA SER A 177 0.71 15.21 8.28
C SER A 177 0.55 14.22 7.13
N VAL A 178 1.67 13.72 6.58
CA VAL A 178 1.68 12.71 5.52
C VAL A 178 1.09 11.39 6.01
N LEU A 179 1.47 10.94 7.22
CA LEU A 179 0.95 9.70 7.81
C LEU A 179 -0.54 9.81 8.15
N ILE A 180 -0.99 10.94 8.67
CA ILE A 180 -2.41 11.19 8.94
C ILE A 180 -3.20 11.21 7.63
N GLY A 181 -2.72 11.95 6.61
CA GLY A 181 -3.35 11.99 5.29
C GLY A 181 -3.44 10.61 4.64
N GLY A 182 -2.35 9.84 4.65
CA GLY A 182 -2.32 8.47 4.15
C GLY A 182 -3.26 7.54 4.92
N GLY A 183 -3.29 7.63 6.24
CA GLY A 183 -4.23 6.89 7.08
C GLY A 183 -5.69 7.22 6.77
N LEU A 184 -6.04 8.49 6.58
CA LEU A 184 -7.39 8.92 6.20
C LEU A 184 -7.79 8.38 4.81
N VAL A 185 -6.88 8.40 3.83
CA VAL A 185 -7.12 7.83 2.50
C VAL A 185 -7.37 6.32 2.61
N LEU A 186 -6.59 5.59 3.41
CA LEU A 186 -6.81 4.17 3.63
C LEU A 186 -8.15 3.88 4.32
N VAL A 187 -8.54 4.66 5.32
CA VAL A 187 -9.87 4.55 5.96
C VAL A 187 -10.98 4.81 4.95
N ALA A 188 -10.88 5.89 4.17
CA ALA A 188 -11.86 6.21 3.14
C ALA A 188 -11.96 5.11 2.08
N ALA A 189 -10.83 4.57 1.62
CA ALA A 189 -10.78 3.48 0.65
C ALA A 189 -11.36 2.18 1.22
N ALA A 190 -11.00 1.81 2.45
CA ALA A 190 -11.57 0.64 3.13
C ALA A 190 -13.07 0.79 3.35
N THR A 191 -13.52 1.97 3.76
CA THR A 191 -14.95 2.29 3.93
C THR A 191 -15.69 2.23 2.59
N GLY A 192 -15.13 2.84 1.54
CA GLY A 192 -15.67 2.78 0.19
C GLY A 192 -15.79 1.34 -0.31
N LYS A 193 -14.74 0.52 -0.18
CA LYS A 193 -14.76 -0.89 -0.52
C LYS A 193 -15.84 -1.65 0.26
N LEU A 194 -15.93 -1.41 1.57
CA LEU A 194 -16.91 -2.05 2.44
C LEU A 194 -18.35 -1.77 2.00
N PHE A 195 -18.68 -0.51 1.67
CA PHE A 195 -20.02 -0.13 1.26
C PHE A 195 -20.34 -0.46 -0.20
N LEU A 196 -19.38 -0.30 -1.11
CA LEU A 196 -19.61 -0.47 -2.54
C LEU A 196 -19.47 -1.92 -3.00
N PHE A 197 -18.60 -2.69 -2.35
CA PHE A 197 -18.27 -4.05 -2.76
C PHE A 197 -18.69 -5.08 -1.70
N ASP A 198 -18.19 -4.96 -0.48
CA ASP A 198 -18.38 -5.99 0.54
C ASP A 198 -19.84 -6.10 1.00
N LEU A 199 -20.61 -4.99 0.99
CA LEU A 199 -22.03 -5.00 1.31
C LEU A 199 -22.87 -5.74 0.26
N GLY A 200 -22.44 -5.69 -1.00
CA GLY A 200 -23.12 -6.37 -2.11
C GLY A 200 -22.69 -7.84 -2.31
N THR A 201 -21.44 -8.17 -1.96
CA THR A 201 -20.85 -9.51 -2.23
C THR A 201 -20.78 -10.41 -1.01
N LEU A 202 -20.64 -9.84 0.20
CA LEU A 202 -20.59 -10.59 1.45
C LEU A 202 -21.99 -10.86 1.97
N ASP A 203 -22.31 -12.12 2.22
CA ASP A 203 -23.58 -12.57 2.78
C ASP A 203 -23.42 -13.11 4.22
N GLY A 204 -24.56 -13.10 4.95
CA GLY A 204 -24.69 -13.74 6.25
C GLY A 204 -23.66 -13.32 7.28
N MET A 205 -22.97 -14.30 7.87
CA MET A 205 -22.06 -14.10 9.01
C MET A 205 -20.82 -13.28 8.66
N TYR A 206 -20.29 -13.37 7.44
CA TYR A 206 -19.11 -12.60 7.01
C TYR A 206 -19.35 -11.10 7.05
N ARG A 207 -20.53 -10.66 6.62
CA ARG A 207 -20.96 -9.25 6.71
C ARG A 207 -20.99 -8.78 8.15
N VAL A 208 -21.62 -9.55 9.05
CA VAL A 208 -21.73 -9.20 10.47
C VAL A 208 -20.35 -9.11 11.13
N VAL A 209 -19.49 -10.10 10.92
CA VAL A 209 -18.12 -10.09 11.49
C VAL A 209 -17.32 -8.90 10.98
N LEU A 210 -17.35 -8.61 9.67
CA LEU A 210 -16.63 -7.49 9.07
C LEU A 210 -17.08 -6.14 9.66
N PHE A 211 -18.38 -5.93 9.82
CA PHE A 211 -18.92 -4.70 10.41
C PHE A 211 -18.58 -4.56 11.89
N ILE A 212 -18.65 -5.64 12.67
CA ILE A 212 -18.29 -5.60 14.09
C ILE A 212 -16.80 -5.32 14.25
N VAL A 213 -15.94 -6.09 13.61
CA VAL A 213 -14.48 -5.96 13.77
C VAL A 213 -14.00 -4.64 13.17
N GLY A 214 -14.43 -4.31 11.96
CA GLY A 214 -14.09 -3.05 11.29
C GLY A 214 -14.59 -1.83 12.09
N GLY A 215 -15.83 -1.88 12.55
CA GLY A 215 -16.43 -0.82 13.36
C GLY A 215 -15.72 -0.62 14.70
N LEU A 216 -15.35 -1.71 15.40
CA LEU A 216 -14.58 -1.63 16.66
C LEU A 216 -13.19 -1.03 16.45
N VAL A 217 -12.50 -1.40 15.37
CA VAL A 217 -11.18 -0.84 15.06
C VAL A 217 -11.31 0.65 14.73
N LEU A 218 -12.28 1.03 13.90
CA LEU A 218 -12.54 2.44 13.56
C LEU A 218 -12.91 3.27 14.79
N LEU A 219 -13.76 2.73 15.66
CA LEU A 219 -14.13 3.36 16.93
C LEU A 219 -12.92 3.53 17.86
N GLY A 220 -12.09 2.48 17.98
CA GLY A 220 -10.85 2.51 18.76
C GLY A 220 -9.86 3.56 18.24
N MET A 221 -9.72 3.68 16.93
CA MET A 221 -8.90 4.73 16.30
C MET A 221 -9.45 6.12 16.59
N GLY A 222 -10.76 6.33 16.45
CA GLY A 222 -11.41 7.60 16.74
C GLY A 222 -11.26 8.03 18.21
N ALA A 223 -11.50 7.12 19.14
CA ALA A 223 -11.31 7.34 20.57
C ALA A 223 -9.85 7.61 20.94
N GLY A 224 -8.91 6.87 20.36
CA GLY A 224 -7.47 7.07 20.56
C GLY A 224 -7.01 8.45 20.06
N TYR A 225 -7.49 8.87 18.90
CA TYR A 225 -7.17 10.17 18.33
C TYR A 225 -7.78 11.32 19.15
N ALA A 226 -9.02 11.18 19.61
CA ALA A 226 -9.67 12.16 20.48
C ALA A 226 -8.92 12.35 21.81
N ARG A 227 -8.51 11.27 22.46
CA ARG A 227 -7.68 11.33 23.68
C ARG A 227 -6.34 12.02 23.44
N PHE A 228 -5.70 11.74 22.32
CA PHE A 228 -4.44 12.37 21.96
C PHE A 228 -4.58 13.88 21.76
N LEU A 229 -5.66 14.34 21.13
CA LEU A 229 -5.95 15.78 20.99
C LEU A 229 -6.24 16.45 22.34
N ALA A 230 -6.99 15.81 23.23
CA ALA A 230 -7.28 16.31 24.57
C ALA A 230 -6.00 16.54 25.38
N GLN A 231 -5.08 15.59 25.38
CA GLN A 231 -3.77 15.72 26.06
C GLN A 231 -2.91 16.87 25.54
N GLN A 232 -3.00 17.18 24.24
CA GLN A 232 -2.28 18.32 23.66
C GLN A 232 -2.88 19.68 24.06
N SER A 233 -4.18 19.72 24.33
CA SER A 233 -4.87 20.94 24.79
C SER A 233 -4.51 21.26 26.22
N ASP A 234 -4.50 20.27 27.11
CA ASP A 234 -4.16 20.41 28.52
C ASP A 234 -2.71 20.88 28.71
N GLY A 235 -1.76 20.29 28.00
CA GLY A 235 -0.34 20.69 28.08
C GLY A 235 -0.07 22.11 27.54
N ARG A 236 -0.98 22.70 26.78
CA ARG A 236 -0.87 24.07 26.26
C ARG A 236 -1.43 25.09 27.24
N SER A 237 -2.41 24.70 28.04
CA SER A 237 -2.98 25.56 29.10
C SER A 237 -2.02 25.75 30.26
N ASP A 238 -1.25 24.72 30.60
CA ASP A 238 -0.24 24.78 31.68
C ASP A 238 1.04 25.54 31.29
N ALA A 239 1.26 25.79 29.98
CA ALA A 239 2.45 26.50 29.48
C ALA A 239 2.27 28.01 29.36
N GLN A 240 1.12 28.57 29.73
CA GLN A 240 0.87 30.02 29.80
C GLN A 240 0.95 30.48 31.26
N PRO A 241 2.12 30.89 31.79
CA PRO A 241 2.22 31.53 33.11
C PRO A 241 1.47 32.85 33.02
N GLY A 242 0.56 33.08 33.95
CA GLY A 242 -0.24 34.28 34.04
C GLY A 242 0.60 35.56 33.98
N THR A 243 0.40 36.32 32.96
CA THR A 243 0.85 37.72 32.82
C THR A 243 -0.20 38.71 33.29
N ASP A 244 -0.88 38.40 34.41
CA ASP A 244 -1.81 39.35 35.04
C ASP A 244 -1.42 39.51 36.50
N HIS A 245 -0.35 40.29 36.78
CA HIS A 245 -0.18 41.04 38.04
C HIS A 245 1.05 41.92 37.92
N GLU A 246 0.95 43.03 37.23
CA GLU A 246 1.74 44.25 37.54
C GLU A 246 1.22 45.45 36.76
N ALA A 247 0.05 45.97 37.19
CA ALA A 247 -0.35 47.34 36.83
C ALA A 247 -1.41 47.86 37.82
N HIS A 248 -1.04 48.01 39.08
CA HIS A 248 -1.71 49.02 39.98
C HIS A 248 -0.87 49.20 41.23
N SER A 249 0.10 50.11 41.13
CA SER A 249 0.62 50.86 42.28
C SER A 249 1.45 52.02 41.77
N THR A 250 0.83 53.16 41.48
CA THR A 250 1.29 54.53 41.82
C THR A 250 0.14 55.50 41.61
#